data_ade73a28fc7cb302b22bd6eccee6f4f3
#
_entry.id   ade73a28fc7cb302b22bd6eccee6f4f3
#
_cell.length_a   1.000
_cell.length_b   1.000
_cell.length_c   1.000
_cell.angle_alpha   90.00
_cell.angle_beta   90.00
_cell.angle_gamma   90.00
#
_symmetry.space_group_name_H-M   'P 1'
#
loop_
_entity.id
_entity.type
_entity.pdbx_description
1 polymer ?
#
loop_
_entity_poly.entity_id
_entity_poly.type
_entity_poly.pdbx_seq_one_letter_code
_entity_poly.pdbx_strand_id
1 'polypeptide(L)'
;LRHLPESWVERLRAIRTKSRHSYKEYDYQKICDIAAAPHFTYRDKDVFDMAFLEWDNTARYREKATIYKGCTPPIFEKNFRRLVQKAEQKPEGRRFVYINAWNEWAEGTYLEPDEKNGYGYLEAVQRVMRERTQD
;
A
#
# COMPACT_ATOMS: atom_id res chain seq x y z
N LEU A 1 -3.96 15.83 0.29
CA LEU A 1 -3.49 16.10 1.66
C LEU A 1 -4.46 17.01 2.46
N ARG A 2 -5.43 17.69 1.83
CA ARG A 2 -6.34 18.65 2.51
C ARG A 2 -7.26 18.03 3.57
N HIS A 3 -7.39 16.71 3.63
CA HIS A 3 -8.30 16.01 4.55
C HIS A 3 -7.59 15.09 5.55
N LEU A 4 -6.25 15.09 5.57
CA LEU A 4 -5.50 14.31 6.55
C LEU A 4 -5.29 15.12 7.85
N PRO A 5 -5.35 14.47 9.03
CA PRO A 5 -4.96 15.10 10.29
C PRO A 5 -3.54 15.66 10.21
N GLU A 6 -3.30 16.80 10.87
CA GLU A 6 -2.01 17.50 10.82
C GLU A 6 -0.83 16.62 11.25
N SER A 7 -1.03 15.78 12.27
CA SER A 7 -0.06 14.78 12.72
C SER A 7 0.38 13.78 11.64
N TRP A 8 -0.48 13.51 10.66
CA TRP A 8 -0.17 12.66 9.51
C TRP A 8 0.63 13.38 8.45
N VAL A 9 0.30 14.64 8.22
CA VAL A 9 1.04 15.50 7.29
C VAL A 9 2.49 15.65 7.77
N GLU A 10 2.71 15.82 9.07
CA GLU A 10 4.04 15.89 9.66
C GLU A 10 4.82 14.57 9.53
N ARG A 11 4.18 13.42 9.82
CA ARG A 11 4.79 12.09 9.63
C ARG A 11 5.18 11.84 8.18
N LEU A 12 4.30 12.17 7.24
CA LEU A 12 4.59 12.06 5.81
C LEU A 12 5.75 12.98 5.38
N ARG A 13 5.82 14.19 5.92
CA ARG A 13 6.95 15.10 5.67
C ARG A 13 8.27 14.54 6.21
N ALA A 14 8.23 13.91 7.39
CA ALA A 14 9.42 13.35 8.03
C ALA A 14 10.02 12.15 7.27
N ILE A 15 9.20 11.37 6.56
CA ILE A 15 9.65 10.22 5.78
C ILE A 15 9.94 10.54 4.30
N ARG A 16 9.69 11.78 3.89
CA ARG A 16 9.98 12.21 2.52
C ARG A 16 11.47 12.15 2.27
N THR A 17 11.88 11.36 1.28
CA THR A 17 13.28 11.28 0.86
C THR A 17 13.69 12.59 0.19
N LYS A 18 14.91 13.08 0.46
CA LYS A 18 15.48 14.22 -0.27
C LYS A 18 15.76 13.78 -1.71
N SER A 19 14.88 14.12 -2.62
CA SER A 19 15.11 13.93 -4.05
C SER A 19 15.87 15.12 -4.64
N ARG A 20 16.73 14.85 -5.64
CA ARG A 20 17.32 15.90 -6.50
C ARG A 20 16.30 16.53 -7.45
N HIS A 21 15.14 15.91 -7.58
CA HIS A 21 14.04 16.33 -8.43
C HIS A 21 12.95 16.99 -7.59
N SER A 22 12.04 17.72 -8.23
CA SER A 22 10.93 18.40 -7.54
C SER A 22 9.80 17.47 -7.10
N TYR A 23 9.73 16.24 -7.62
CA TYR A 23 8.73 15.24 -7.23
C TYR A 23 8.95 14.73 -5.78
N LYS A 24 7.90 14.17 -5.20
CA LYS A 24 7.89 13.67 -3.82
C LYS A 24 8.18 12.17 -3.81
N GLU A 25 9.29 11.77 -3.21
CA GLU A 25 9.60 10.37 -2.99
C GLU A 25 9.36 9.98 -1.53
N TYR A 26 8.82 8.78 -1.35
CA TYR A 26 8.57 8.19 -0.05
C TYR A 26 9.02 6.73 -0.04
N ASP A 27 9.52 6.29 1.09
CA ASP A 27 9.80 4.88 1.34
C ASP A 27 8.49 4.10 1.51
N TYR A 28 8.31 3.03 0.73
CA TYR A 28 7.10 2.23 0.71
C TYR A 28 6.79 1.62 2.08
N GLN A 29 7.79 1.03 2.76
CA GLN A 29 7.58 0.39 4.06
C GLN A 29 7.12 1.42 5.11
N LYS A 30 7.71 2.62 5.11
CA LYS A 30 7.31 3.69 6.03
C LYS A 30 5.89 4.18 5.77
N ILE A 31 5.46 4.26 4.49
CA ILE A 31 4.06 4.57 4.17
C ILE A 31 3.13 3.48 4.72
N CYS A 32 3.46 2.19 4.50
CA CYS A 32 2.68 1.08 5.04
C CYS A 32 2.58 1.11 6.57
N ASP A 33 3.67 1.45 7.26
CA ASP A 33 3.69 1.53 8.72
C ASP A 33 2.82 2.68 9.25
N ILE A 34 2.84 3.83 8.57
CA ILE A 34 1.96 4.94 8.87
C ILE A 34 0.49 4.57 8.62
N ALA A 35 0.19 3.95 7.48
CA ALA A 35 -1.17 3.56 7.11
C ALA A 35 -1.76 2.50 8.06
N ALA A 36 -0.92 1.62 8.61
CA ALA A 36 -1.34 0.59 9.56
C ALA A 36 -1.55 1.12 11.00
N ALA A 37 -1.11 2.34 11.31
CA ALA A 37 -1.27 2.90 12.64
C ALA A 37 -2.77 3.18 12.95
N PRO A 38 -3.23 2.96 14.19
CA PRO A 38 -4.67 2.94 14.55
C PRO A 38 -5.33 4.33 14.61
N HIS A 39 -4.94 5.26 13.74
CA HIS A 39 -5.33 6.67 13.80
C HIS A 39 -6.55 7.04 12.96
N PHE A 40 -7.07 6.13 12.14
CA PHE A 40 -8.29 6.36 11.37
C PHE A 40 -9.47 5.61 11.97
N THR A 41 -10.07 6.17 12.98
CA THR A 41 -11.43 5.82 13.36
C THR A 41 -12.37 6.85 12.74
N TYR A 42 -13.01 6.49 11.65
CA TYR A 42 -14.19 7.22 11.21
C TYR A 42 -15.35 6.73 12.08
N ARG A 43 -15.81 7.58 12.99
CA ARG A 43 -17.02 7.28 13.76
C ARG A 43 -18.14 6.97 12.77
N ASP A 44 -18.84 5.87 12.99
CA ASP A 44 -20.05 5.44 12.27
C ASP A 44 -19.84 5.04 10.78
N LYS A 45 -18.61 4.77 10.34
CA LYS A 45 -18.33 4.28 8.98
C LYS A 45 -17.51 3.01 8.99
N ASP A 46 -17.84 2.10 8.08
CA ASP A 46 -17.00 0.95 7.81
C ASP A 46 -15.74 1.41 7.07
N VAL A 47 -14.60 1.15 7.64
CA VAL A 47 -13.30 1.41 7.02
C VAL A 47 -12.70 0.08 6.58
N PHE A 48 -12.37 -0.03 5.32
CA PHE A 48 -11.67 -1.17 4.74
C PHE A 48 -10.24 -0.77 4.40
N ASP A 49 -9.32 -1.69 4.69
CA ASP A 49 -7.92 -1.47 4.40
C ASP A 49 -7.63 -1.75 2.92
N MET A 50 -6.65 -1.05 2.36
CA MET A 50 -6.20 -1.21 0.99
C MET A 50 -4.70 -1.51 0.98
N ALA A 51 -4.33 -2.64 0.39
CA ALA A 51 -2.96 -2.91 -0.02
C ALA A 51 -2.68 -2.18 -1.35
N PHE A 52 -1.47 -1.70 -1.51
CA PHE A 52 -0.98 -1.13 -2.77
C PHE A 52 0.44 -1.63 -3.02
N LEU A 53 0.89 -1.54 -4.25
CA LEU A 53 2.23 -1.91 -4.65
C LEU A 53 3.12 -0.66 -4.79
N GLU A 54 4.10 -0.69 -5.68
CA GLU A 54 4.85 0.52 -6.04
C GLU A 54 3.87 1.60 -6.55
N TRP A 55 4.30 2.84 -6.51
CA TRP A 55 3.54 3.95 -7.07
C TRP A 55 4.49 4.92 -7.72
N ASP A 56 4.27 5.20 -8.99
CA ASP A 56 5.00 6.22 -9.73
C ASP A 56 4.06 6.88 -10.76
N ASN A 57 3.57 8.05 -10.43
CA ASN A 57 2.69 8.80 -11.32
C ASN A 57 3.40 9.93 -12.10
N THR A 58 4.72 9.79 -12.31
CA THR A 58 5.52 10.78 -13.07
C THR A 58 5.03 10.95 -14.49
N ALA A 59 4.50 9.89 -15.12
CA ALA A 59 3.93 9.95 -16.46
C ALA A 59 2.80 10.99 -16.58
N ARG A 60 2.01 11.18 -15.51
CA ARG A 60 0.90 12.14 -15.47
C ARG A 60 1.29 13.49 -14.88
N TYR A 61 2.09 13.49 -13.81
CA TYR A 61 2.30 14.68 -12.98
C TYR A 61 3.71 15.26 -13.07
N ARG A 62 4.61 14.60 -13.83
CA ARG A 62 5.99 15.05 -14.04
C ARG A 62 6.65 15.50 -12.72
N GLU A 63 7.05 16.76 -12.63
CA GLU A 63 7.71 17.35 -11.45
C GLU A 63 6.83 17.38 -10.18
N LYS A 64 5.50 17.30 -10.32
CA LYS A 64 4.55 17.26 -9.19
C LYS A 64 4.21 15.85 -8.75
N ALA A 65 4.89 14.85 -9.31
CA ALA A 65 4.62 13.46 -9.04
C ALA A 65 4.86 13.06 -7.58
N THR A 66 4.22 11.96 -7.23
CA THR A 66 4.47 11.24 -5.98
C THR A 66 4.94 9.84 -6.34
N ILE A 67 6.02 9.38 -5.69
CA ILE A 67 6.62 8.08 -5.92
C ILE A 67 6.74 7.36 -4.58
N TYR A 68 6.30 6.10 -4.52
CA TYR A 68 6.58 5.18 -3.40
C TYR A 68 7.60 4.15 -3.88
N LYS A 69 8.79 4.13 -3.27
CA LYS A 69 9.91 3.28 -3.67
C LYS A 69 10.18 2.18 -2.67
N GLY A 70 10.70 1.06 -3.19
CA GLY A 70 11.21 -0.03 -2.38
C GLY A 70 10.17 -1.11 -2.07
N CYS A 71 9.05 -1.13 -2.77
CA CYS A 71 8.17 -2.29 -2.76
C CYS A 71 8.86 -3.46 -3.50
N THR A 72 8.87 -4.61 -2.87
CA THR A 72 9.28 -5.89 -3.46
C THR A 72 8.26 -6.94 -3.07
N PRO A 73 8.16 -8.07 -3.79
CA PRO A 73 7.20 -9.12 -3.41
C PRO A 73 7.27 -9.54 -1.93
N PRO A 74 8.45 -9.73 -1.29
CA PRO A 74 8.50 -10.03 0.14
C PRO A 74 8.01 -8.89 1.05
N ILE A 75 8.30 -7.64 0.70
CA ILE A 75 7.86 -6.48 1.48
C ILE A 75 6.34 -6.29 1.34
N PHE A 76 5.82 -6.44 0.13
CA PHE A 76 4.38 -6.44 -0.13
C PHE A 76 3.69 -7.56 0.65
N GLU A 77 4.19 -8.79 0.59
CA GLU A 77 3.65 -9.95 1.31
C GLU A 77 3.52 -9.68 2.81
N LYS A 78 4.58 -9.18 3.44
CA LYS A 78 4.59 -8.82 4.86
C LYS A 78 3.47 -7.82 5.19
N ASN A 79 3.32 -6.78 4.39
CA ASN A 79 2.32 -5.75 4.63
C ASN A 79 0.91 -6.25 4.31
N PHE A 80 0.72 -7.01 3.23
CA PHE A 80 -0.55 -7.60 2.87
C PHE A 80 -1.04 -8.59 3.95
N ARG A 81 -0.17 -9.46 4.46
CA ARG A 81 -0.46 -10.37 5.58
C ARG A 81 -0.99 -9.61 6.80
N ARG A 82 -0.36 -8.49 7.17
CA ARG A 82 -0.81 -7.65 8.29
C ARG A 82 -2.22 -7.10 8.08
N LEU A 83 -2.55 -6.69 6.85
CA LEU A 83 -3.90 -6.19 6.51
C LEU A 83 -4.93 -7.32 6.53
N VAL A 84 -4.59 -8.50 6.04
CA VAL A 84 -5.46 -9.68 6.07
C VAL A 84 -5.75 -10.08 7.51
N GLN A 85 -4.74 -10.21 8.37
CA GLN A 85 -4.89 -10.51 9.79
C GLN A 85 -5.78 -9.48 10.51
N LYS A 86 -5.64 -8.20 10.18
CA LYS A 86 -6.52 -7.14 10.70
C LYS A 86 -7.96 -7.29 10.21
N ALA A 87 -8.16 -7.65 8.95
CA ALA A 87 -9.48 -7.87 8.39
C ALA A 87 -10.19 -9.08 9.03
N GLU A 88 -9.44 -10.13 9.41
CA GLU A 88 -9.97 -11.32 10.08
C GLU A 88 -10.61 -11.03 11.45
N GLN A 89 -10.16 -9.98 12.12
CA GLN A 89 -10.73 -9.53 13.38
C GLN A 89 -12.10 -8.85 13.22
N LYS A 90 -12.52 -8.57 11.98
CA LYS A 90 -13.83 -7.98 11.68
C LYS A 90 -14.92 -9.06 11.59
N PRO A 91 -16.20 -8.70 11.75
CA PRO A 91 -17.32 -9.60 11.47
C PRO A 91 -17.22 -10.21 10.06
N GLU A 92 -17.69 -11.45 9.88
CA GLU A 92 -17.51 -12.23 8.64
C GLU A 92 -17.89 -11.45 7.37
N GLY A 93 -19.03 -10.81 7.34
CA GLY A 93 -19.48 -10.00 6.20
C GLY A 93 -18.69 -8.69 5.95
N ARG A 94 -17.63 -8.43 6.74
CA ARG A 94 -16.81 -7.21 6.67
C ARG A 94 -15.31 -7.49 6.52
N ARG A 95 -14.93 -8.72 6.18
CA ARG A 95 -13.53 -9.17 6.02
C ARG A 95 -13.03 -8.92 4.62
N PHE A 96 -12.84 -7.64 4.26
CA PHE A 96 -12.36 -7.22 2.95
C PHE A 96 -11.02 -6.49 3.06
N VAL A 97 -10.11 -6.80 2.13
CA VAL A 97 -8.90 -6.03 1.84
C VAL A 97 -8.92 -5.74 0.35
N TYR A 98 -8.87 -4.48 -0.01
CA TYR A 98 -8.75 -4.07 -1.40
C TYR A 98 -7.27 -4.05 -1.81
N ILE A 99 -6.99 -4.34 -3.08
CA ILE A 99 -5.65 -4.22 -3.64
C ILE A 99 -5.68 -3.22 -4.78
N ASN A 100 -4.86 -2.20 -4.71
CA ASN A 100 -4.64 -1.24 -5.77
C ASN A 100 -3.29 -1.52 -6.44
N ALA A 101 -3.28 -2.09 -7.66
CA ALA A 101 -4.40 -2.57 -8.43
C ALA A 101 -4.01 -3.87 -9.17
N TRP A 102 -4.94 -4.41 -9.95
CA TRP A 102 -4.61 -5.53 -10.85
C TRP A 102 -3.65 -5.09 -11.95
N ASN A 103 -3.93 -3.97 -12.63
CA ASN A 103 -3.26 -3.57 -13.87
C ASN A 103 -3.10 -2.04 -14.07
N GLU A 104 -2.85 -1.27 -13.03
CA GLU A 104 -2.59 0.17 -13.19
C GLU A 104 -1.11 0.42 -13.54
N TRP A 105 -0.74 0.00 -14.74
CA TRP A 105 0.61 0.14 -15.27
C TRP A 105 1.08 1.58 -15.39
N ALA A 106 0.15 2.50 -15.73
CA ALA A 106 0.48 3.92 -15.91
C ALA A 106 0.97 4.60 -14.63
N GLU A 107 0.68 4.02 -13.48
CA GLU A 107 1.11 4.52 -12.16
C GLU A 107 2.01 3.52 -11.42
N GLY A 108 2.50 2.47 -12.13
CA GLY A 108 3.44 1.49 -11.58
C GLY A 108 2.89 0.63 -10.45
N THR A 109 1.56 0.58 -10.28
CA THR A 109 0.92 -0.20 -9.22
C THR A 109 0.06 -1.33 -9.83
N TYR A 110 0.63 -2.50 -9.97
CA TYR A 110 -0.02 -3.63 -10.64
C TYR A 110 0.41 -4.98 -10.05
N LEU A 111 -0.53 -5.93 -10.06
CA LEU A 111 -0.31 -7.32 -9.66
C LEU A 111 0.03 -8.22 -10.85
N GLU A 112 -0.28 -7.78 -12.08
CA GLU A 112 0.04 -8.55 -13.27
C GLU A 112 1.53 -8.90 -13.32
N PRO A 113 1.88 -10.08 -13.85
CA PRO A 113 3.28 -10.49 -13.97
C PRO A 113 4.09 -9.51 -14.84
N ASP A 114 5.32 -9.24 -14.44
CA ASP A 114 6.25 -8.38 -15.14
C ASP A 114 7.63 -9.06 -15.34
N GLU A 115 8.49 -8.46 -16.15
CA GLU A 115 9.83 -8.98 -16.39
C GLU A 115 10.74 -8.91 -15.14
N LYS A 116 10.48 -7.95 -14.25
CA LYS A 116 11.31 -7.69 -13.05
C LYS A 116 11.00 -8.68 -11.92
N ASN A 117 9.73 -8.94 -11.68
CA ASN A 117 9.26 -9.69 -10.51
C ASN A 117 8.58 -11.02 -10.89
N GLY A 118 8.36 -11.29 -12.18
CA GLY A 118 7.61 -12.44 -12.64
C GLY A 118 6.23 -12.49 -11.98
N TYR A 119 5.88 -13.62 -11.41
CA TYR A 119 4.64 -13.84 -10.65
C TYR A 119 4.76 -13.46 -9.16
N GLY A 120 5.86 -12.87 -8.72
CA GLY A 120 6.21 -12.71 -7.31
C GLY A 120 5.14 -12.03 -6.46
N TYR A 121 4.44 -11.03 -6.96
CA TYR A 121 3.33 -10.39 -6.23
C TYR A 121 2.09 -11.27 -6.13
N LEU A 122 1.73 -11.98 -7.19
CA LEU A 122 0.61 -12.94 -7.16
C LEU A 122 0.90 -14.13 -6.24
N GLU A 123 2.13 -14.62 -6.26
CA GLU A 123 2.58 -15.67 -5.34
C GLU A 123 2.54 -15.21 -3.88
N ALA A 124 2.89 -13.95 -3.62
CA ALA A 124 2.78 -13.35 -2.30
C ALA A 124 1.32 -13.33 -1.81
N VAL A 125 0.38 -12.90 -2.67
CA VAL A 125 -1.05 -12.97 -2.38
C VAL A 125 -1.48 -14.42 -2.11
N GLN A 126 -1.07 -15.36 -2.97
CA GLN A 126 -1.42 -16.77 -2.84
C GLN A 126 -0.92 -17.36 -1.52
N ARG A 127 0.34 -17.10 -1.11
CA ARG A 127 0.89 -17.60 0.17
C ARG A 127 0.07 -17.09 1.35
N VAL A 128 -0.20 -15.80 1.43
CA VAL A 128 -0.97 -15.20 2.52
C VAL A 128 -2.39 -15.78 2.58
N MET A 129 -3.03 -15.99 1.44
CA MET A 129 -4.40 -16.52 1.40
C MET A 129 -4.48 -18.01 1.72
N ARG A 130 -3.44 -18.80 1.39
CA ARG A 130 -3.37 -20.22 1.76
C ARG A 130 -3.16 -20.46 3.25
N GLU A 131 -2.41 -19.60 3.93
CA GLU A 131 -2.22 -19.69 5.39
C GLU A 131 -3.56 -19.63 6.13
N ARG A 132 -4.53 -18.86 5.63
CA ARG A 132 -5.88 -18.74 6.20
C ARG A 132 -6.75 -19.99 6.11
N THR A 133 -6.50 -20.85 5.11
CA THR A 133 -7.33 -22.05 4.88
C THR A 133 -6.86 -23.25 5.68
N GLN A 134 -5.80 -23.11 6.48
CA GLN A 134 -5.24 -24.19 7.29
C GLN A 134 -5.59 -24.05 8.79
N ASP A 135 -6.23 -22.94 9.19
CA ASP A 135 -6.78 -22.70 10.52
C ASP A 135 -8.32 -22.89 10.51
#